data_d502b00ff19a8a7ec12ca779a1807bf2
#
_entry.id   d502b00ff19a8a7ec12ca779a1807bf2
#
_cell.length_a   1.000
_cell.length_b   1.000
_cell.length_c   1.000
_cell.angle_alpha   90.00
_cell.angle_beta   90.00
_cell.angle_gamma   90.00
#
_symmetry.space_group_name_H-M   'P 1'
#
loop_
_entity.id
_entity.type
_entity.pdbx_description
1 polymer ?
#
loop_
_entity_poly.entity_id
_entity_poly.type
_entity_poly.pdbx_seq_one_letter_code
_entity_poly.pdbx_strand_id
1 'polypeptide(L)'
;QAEDGIRDKLVTGVQTCALPIFENELTPEQKAAIEKMGWDQLMETLKKRLEEQQGRHQGGNKWIGTGGTSPFGNGGYNPQGIRIGGKGGNKSAVKVWEQRAYQDYDDSVELGTRNIKVALRRLRRFAREGAENELDLDHTIRSTAANAGYLDIKMRPERHNHVKLLLLMDVGGTMDEHISRVEELFSAVKSEFKHLEFFYFHNCVYDFLWKNNRRRFAEKFDTWDVIRKFNKDHKLVFVGDATMSPYEILQPGGSVEYNNEEPGAEWIQRLTHAYPRFAWINPEPVGVWQYRQSISIIQQLVSHRMFPLTLKGLEDCMRMLSK
;
A
#
# COMPACT_ATOMS: atom_id res chain seq x y z
N GLN A 1 -4.69 37.91 5.74
CA GLN A 1 -4.89 38.12 7.22
C GLN A 1 -5.62 36.95 7.92
N ALA A 2 -6.31 36.07 7.17
CA ALA A 2 -6.98 34.88 7.77
C ALA A 2 -6.04 33.66 7.86
N GLU A 3 -5.00 33.59 7.07
CA GLU A 3 -4.07 32.45 7.06
C GLU A 3 -3.02 32.49 8.19
N ASP A 4 -2.60 33.68 8.60
CA ASP A 4 -1.60 33.82 9.67
C ASP A 4 -2.14 33.45 11.05
N GLY A 5 -3.45 33.70 11.30
CA GLY A 5 -4.11 33.30 12.55
C GLY A 5 -4.29 31.78 12.71
N ILE A 6 -4.25 31.01 11.61
CA ILE A 6 -4.35 29.55 11.62
C ILE A 6 -2.99 28.89 11.87
N ARG A 7 -1.90 29.49 11.40
CA ARG A 7 -0.54 28.99 11.62
C ARG A 7 -0.13 29.06 13.08
N ASP A 8 -0.40 30.18 13.76
CA ASP A 8 -0.05 30.34 15.18
C ASP A 8 -0.84 29.36 16.09
N LYS A 9 -2.08 29.01 15.72
CA LYS A 9 -2.88 28.01 16.45
C LYS A 9 -2.42 26.58 16.23
N LEU A 10 -1.77 26.29 15.10
CA LEU A 10 -1.21 24.96 14.78
C LEU A 10 0.09 24.68 15.54
N VAL A 11 0.88 25.72 15.85
CA VAL A 11 2.14 25.58 16.61
C VAL A 11 1.89 25.18 18.08
N THR A 12 0.74 25.55 18.65
CA THR A 12 0.40 25.23 20.05
C THR A 12 -0.27 23.85 20.24
N GLY A 13 -0.54 23.11 19.16
CA GLY A 13 -1.16 21.78 19.24
C GLY A 13 -2.62 21.76 19.73
N VAL A 14 -3.26 22.92 19.83
CA VAL A 14 -4.64 23.07 20.31
C VAL A 14 -5.57 23.38 19.16
N GLN A 15 -6.48 22.47 18.88
CA GLN A 15 -7.53 22.67 17.91
C GLN A 15 -8.84 22.97 18.66
N THR A 16 -9.36 24.20 18.50
CA THR A 16 -10.76 24.50 18.87
C THR A 16 -11.64 23.86 17.80
N CYS A 17 -12.23 22.72 18.11
CA CYS A 17 -13.31 22.18 17.29
C CYS A 17 -14.60 22.86 17.71
N ALA A 18 -14.93 23.99 17.09
CA ALA A 18 -16.30 24.48 17.06
C ALA A 18 -17.08 23.56 16.11
N LEU A 19 -17.69 22.51 16.63
CA LEU A 19 -18.73 21.77 15.89
C LEU A 19 -19.98 22.60 15.89
N PRO A 20 -20.52 22.99 14.73
CA PRO A 20 -21.73 23.88 14.67
C PRO A 20 -22.97 23.27 15.32
N ILE A 21 -22.95 21.99 15.67
CA ILE A 21 -24.06 21.24 16.28
C ILE A 21 -24.22 21.55 17.82
N PHE A 22 -23.13 22.01 18.46
CA PHE A 22 -23.13 22.22 19.92
C PHE A 22 -23.29 23.70 20.37
N GLU A 23 -23.22 24.66 19.46
CA GLU A 23 -23.45 26.05 19.79
C GLU A 23 -24.90 26.33 20.27
N ASN A 24 -25.85 25.49 19.86
CA ASN A 24 -27.26 25.64 20.23
C ASN A 24 -27.64 25.01 21.58
N GLU A 25 -26.76 24.18 22.17
CA GLU A 25 -27.03 23.48 23.43
C GLU A 25 -26.43 24.17 24.68
N LEU A 26 -25.57 25.19 24.48
CA LEU A 26 -24.95 25.92 25.60
C LEU A 26 -25.79 27.11 26.00
N THR A 27 -26.08 27.22 27.32
CA THR A 27 -26.75 28.41 27.86
C THR A 27 -25.86 29.65 27.74
N PRO A 28 -26.45 30.87 27.63
CA PRO A 28 -25.68 32.12 27.54
C PRO A 28 -24.67 32.32 28.69
N GLU A 29 -25.03 31.83 29.90
CA GLU A 29 -24.18 31.88 31.09
C GLU A 29 -22.96 30.96 30.97
N GLN A 30 -23.12 29.82 30.34
CA GLN A 30 -22.02 28.87 30.05
C GLN A 30 -21.05 29.41 29.00
N LYS A 31 -21.57 30.10 27.98
CA LYS A 31 -20.72 30.78 26.97
C LYS A 31 -19.90 31.91 27.61
N ALA A 32 -20.49 32.71 28.45
CA ALA A 32 -19.80 33.81 29.14
C ALA A 32 -18.74 33.34 30.16
N ALA A 33 -18.93 32.17 30.76
CA ALA A 33 -17.93 31.57 31.67
C ALA A 33 -16.76 31.00 30.94
N ILE A 34 -16.96 30.46 29.73
CA ILE A 34 -15.88 29.91 28.85
C ILE A 34 -15.00 31.05 28.31
N GLU A 35 -15.62 32.20 27.96
CA GLU A 35 -14.88 33.39 27.50
C GLU A 35 -14.08 34.08 28.61
N LYS A 36 -14.50 33.95 29.87
CA LYS A 36 -13.81 34.54 31.02
C LYS A 36 -12.59 33.79 31.50
N MET A 37 -12.46 32.48 31.20
CA MET A 37 -11.25 31.74 31.51
C MET A 37 -10.22 31.96 30.40
N GLY A 38 -9.27 32.85 30.64
CA GLY A 38 -8.12 33.02 29.71
C GLY A 38 -7.42 31.72 29.46
N TRP A 39 -7.08 31.45 28.20
CA TRP A 39 -6.39 30.24 27.75
C TRP A 39 -5.13 29.95 28.56
N ASP A 40 -4.36 30.98 28.85
CA ASP A 40 -3.13 30.90 29.61
C ASP A 40 -3.31 30.40 31.03
N GLN A 41 -4.37 30.89 31.72
CA GLN A 41 -4.72 30.44 33.07
C GLN A 41 -5.15 28.97 33.09
N LEU A 42 -5.83 28.53 32.06
CA LEU A 42 -6.30 27.16 31.93
C LEU A 42 -5.10 26.20 31.70
N MET A 43 -4.13 26.62 30.89
CA MET A 43 -2.91 25.86 30.61
C MET A 43 -1.97 25.82 31.82
N GLU A 44 -1.87 26.92 32.57
CA GLU A 44 -1.06 26.93 33.80
C GLU A 44 -1.68 26.02 34.87
N THR A 45 -3.00 26.04 35.03
CA THR A 45 -3.73 25.14 35.93
C THR A 45 -3.56 23.67 35.51
N LEU A 46 -3.57 23.38 34.22
CA LEU A 46 -3.35 22.04 33.70
C LEU A 46 -1.93 21.54 34.00
N LYS A 47 -0.92 22.38 33.75
CA LYS A 47 0.49 22.05 34.06
C LYS A 47 0.66 21.75 35.55
N LYS A 48 0.16 22.60 36.42
CA LYS A 48 0.21 22.41 37.87
C LYS A 48 -0.45 21.10 38.31
N ARG A 49 -1.61 20.77 37.74
CA ARG A 49 -2.29 19.49 38.04
C ARG A 49 -1.59 18.27 37.51
N LEU A 50 -0.94 18.37 36.35
CA LEU A 50 -0.09 17.29 35.82
C LEU A 50 1.14 17.02 36.68
N GLU A 51 1.75 18.07 37.25
CA GLU A 51 2.88 17.96 38.17
C GLU A 51 2.47 17.33 39.51
N GLU A 52 1.28 17.67 40.01
CA GLU A 52 0.76 17.17 41.28
C GLU A 52 0.17 15.72 41.16
N GLN A 53 -0.18 15.26 39.97
CA GLN A 53 -0.86 14.01 39.74
C GLN A 53 0.08 12.90 39.25
N GLN A 54 0.33 11.90 40.09
CA GLN A 54 1.19 10.75 39.77
C GLN A 54 0.48 9.59 39.06
N GLY A 55 -0.85 9.66 38.85
CA GLY A 55 -1.61 8.58 38.24
C GLY A 55 -3.01 8.98 37.76
N ARG A 56 -3.73 8.07 37.10
CA ARG A 56 -5.12 8.31 36.65
C ARG A 56 -6.08 8.30 37.82
N HIS A 57 -6.94 9.33 37.90
CA HIS A 57 -8.03 9.43 38.86
C HIS A 57 -9.38 9.13 38.21
N GLN A 58 -10.24 8.37 38.91
CA GLN A 58 -11.61 8.12 38.49
C GLN A 58 -12.55 9.04 39.33
N GLY A 59 -13.08 10.06 38.69
CA GLY A 59 -14.03 10.97 39.33
C GLY A 59 -13.39 12.15 40.08
N GLY A 60 -14.26 13.00 40.68
CA GLY A 60 -13.83 14.19 41.39
C GLY A 60 -13.82 15.46 40.53
N ASN A 61 -13.43 16.60 41.14
CA ASN A 61 -13.44 17.92 40.51
C ASN A 61 -12.06 18.55 40.35
N LYS A 62 -11.04 17.97 40.93
CA LYS A 62 -9.68 18.53 40.93
C LYS A 62 -8.72 17.84 39.96
N TRP A 63 -8.89 16.56 39.76
CA TRP A 63 -7.88 15.73 39.12
C TRP A 63 -8.21 15.46 37.65
N ILE A 64 -7.17 15.21 36.84
CA ILE A 64 -7.32 14.75 35.47
C ILE A 64 -7.72 13.28 35.49
N GLY A 65 -8.87 12.93 34.95
CA GLY A 65 -9.40 11.57 35.04
C GLY A 65 -10.36 11.18 33.94
N THR A 66 -10.91 9.98 34.08
CA THR A 66 -11.87 9.40 33.12
C THR A 66 -13.32 9.72 33.43
N GLY A 67 -13.62 10.36 34.56
CA GLY A 67 -14.98 10.69 35.01
C GLY A 67 -15.01 11.88 35.97
N GLY A 68 -16.21 12.26 36.44
CA GLY A 68 -16.41 13.34 37.40
C GLY A 68 -16.63 14.71 36.76
N THR A 69 -16.52 15.77 37.57
CA THR A 69 -16.81 17.17 37.19
C THR A 69 -15.54 18.01 36.99
N SER A 70 -14.39 17.38 36.95
CA SER A 70 -13.11 18.05 36.68
C SER A 70 -13.12 18.72 35.29
N PRO A 71 -12.55 19.92 35.16
CA PRO A 71 -12.43 20.60 33.87
C PRO A 71 -11.44 19.88 32.92
N PHE A 72 -10.74 18.85 33.40
CA PHE A 72 -9.74 18.10 32.61
C PHE A 72 -10.01 16.59 32.67
N GLY A 73 -10.00 15.93 31.54
CA GLY A 73 -10.19 14.48 31.44
C GLY A 73 -10.87 14.03 30.17
N ASN A 74 -11.19 12.75 30.04
CA ASN A 74 -11.75 12.18 28.80
C ASN A 74 -13.20 11.68 28.88
N GLY A 75 -13.77 11.46 30.05
CA GLY A 75 -15.13 10.91 30.22
C GLY A 75 -16.02 11.63 31.24
N GLY A 76 -15.65 12.85 31.68
CA GLY A 76 -16.37 13.58 32.67
C GLY A 76 -17.56 14.39 32.13
N TYR A 77 -18.37 14.97 33.09
CA TYR A 77 -19.59 15.72 32.81
C TYR A 77 -19.39 17.25 32.83
N ASN A 78 -18.17 17.73 32.77
CA ASN A 78 -17.94 19.19 32.78
C ASN A 78 -18.03 19.74 31.34
N PRO A 79 -19.12 20.50 31.02
CA PRO A 79 -19.31 21.06 29.68
C PRO A 79 -18.26 22.11 29.30
N GLN A 80 -17.60 22.72 30.30
CA GLN A 80 -16.54 23.72 30.12
C GLN A 80 -15.15 23.07 30.12
N GLY A 81 -15.09 21.76 30.27
CA GLY A 81 -13.84 21.00 30.41
C GLY A 81 -13.07 20.83 29.11
N ILE A 82 -11.76 20.54 29.26
CA ILE A 82 -10.88 20.18 28.19
C ILE A 82 -10.76 18.66 28.18
N ARG A 83 -11.00 18.02 27.02
CA ARG A 83 -10.74 16.60 26.84
C ARG A 83 -9.24 16.37 26.68
N ILE A 84 -8.67 15.52 27.55
CA ILE A 84 -7.26 15.13 27.51
C ILE A 84 -7.20 13.62 27.39
N GLY A 85 -6.66 13.12 26.26
CA GLY A 85 -6.47 11.70 25.96
C GLY A 85 -7.77 10.89 25.84
N GLY A 86 -7.75 9.81 25.10
CA GLY A 86 -8.83 8.84 24.95
C GLY A 86 -10.09 9.34 24.21
N LYS A 87 -10.97 8.40 23.83
CA LYS A 87 -12.26 8.71 23.23
C LYS A 87 -13.21 9.25 24.29
N GLY A 88 -13.72 10.48 24.12
CA GLY A 88 -14.70 11.09 25.04
C GLY A 88 -15.99 10.29 25.11
N GLY A 89 -16.40 9.88 26.33
CA GLY A 89 -17.64 9.13 26.56
C GLY A 89 -18.90 9.99 26.36
N ASN A 90 -18.90 11.22 26.86
CA ASN A 90 -20.10 12.07 26.89
C ASN A 90 -20.16 13.19 25.86
N LYS A 91 -19.11 13.31 25.00
CA LYS A 91 -19.02 14.31 23.92
C LYS A 91 -19.29 15.78 24.35
N SER A 92 -19.09 16.10 25.61
CA SER A 92 -19.43 17.42 26.21
C SER A 92 -18.26 18.37 26.38
N ALA A 93 -17.03 17.94 26.06
CA ALA A 93 -15.86 18.80 26.17
C ALA A 93 -15.83 19.85 25.06
N VAL A 94 -15.73 21.13 25.43
CA VAL A 94 -15.65 22.24 24.48
C VAL A 94 -14.28 22.32 23.81
N LYS A 95 -13.23 21.87 24.50
CA LYS A 95 -11.86 21.86 23.99
C LYS A 95 -11.26 20.47 24.08
N VAL A 96 -10.52 20.10 23.04
CA VAL A 96 -9.84 18.80 22.98
C VAL A 96 -8.35 19.07 22.86
N TRP A 97 -7.59 18.55 23.80
CA TRP A 97 -6.13 18.50 23.71
C TRP A 97 -5.70 17.07 23.45
N GLU A 98 -5.27 16.81 22.24
CA GLU A 98 -4.66 15.57 21.82
C GLU A 98 -3.20 15.87 21.46
N GLN A 99 -2.28 15.10 22.02
CA GLN A 99 -0.91 15.14 21.56
C GLN A 99 -0.88 14.59 20.13
N ARG A 100 -0.70 15.45 19.14
CA ARG A 100 -0.51 15.01 17.76
C ARG A 100 0.82 14.30 17.68
N ALA A 101 0.78 13.00 17.50
CA ALA A 101 1.92 12.28 16.97
C ALA A 101 1.99 12.65 15.48
N TYR A 102 2.95 13.48 15.09
CA TYR A 102 3.32 13.62 13.69
C TYR A 102 3.95 12.30 13.28
N GLN A 103 3.19 11.50 12.58
CA GLN A 103 3.68 10.30 11.94
C GLN A 103 3.98 10.71 10.50
N ASP A 104 5.19 10.48 10.06
CA ASP A 104 5.50 10.58 8.63
C ASP A 104 4.53 9.68 7.88
N TYR A 105 4.08 10.14 6.72
CA TYR A 105 3.20 9.32 5.88
C TYR A 105 3.90 7.98 5.62
N ASP A 106 3.35 6.93 6.20
CA ASP A 106 3.86 5.58 6.07
C ASP A 106 3.60 5.10 4.65
N ASP A 107 4.66 4.98 3.85
CA ASP A 107 4.61 4.43 2.50
C ASP A 107 4.44 2.90 2.49
N SER A 108 4.38 2.27 3.67
CA SER A 108 4.05 0.86 3.88
C SER A 108 2.55 0.58 4.07
N VAL A 109 1.70 1.62 4.02
CA VAL A 109 0.23 1.51 4.19
C VAL A 109 -0.37 0.52 3.18
N GLU A 110 -1.33 -0.25 3.64
CA GLU A 110 -2.10 -1.24 2.87
C GLU A 110 -2.50 -0.74 1.47
N LEU A 111 -2.09 -1.51 0.49
CA LEU A 111 -2.31 -1.21 -0.91
C LEU A 111 -3.77 -1.49 -1.28
N GLY A 112 -4.57 -0.45 -1.38
CA GLY A 112 -5.85 -0.58 -2.07
C GLY A 112 -5.63 -0.82 -3.59
N THR A 113 -6.49 -1.59 -4.22
CA THR A 113 -6.44 -1.95 -5.66
C THR A 113 -6.19 -0.74 -6.57
N ARG A 114 -6.69 0.44 -6.22
CA ARG A 114 -6.47 1.69 -6.96
C ARG A 114 -5.00 2.12 -6.95
N ASN A 115 -4.35 2.05 -5.80
CA ASN A 115 -2.95 2.46 -5.65
C ASN A 115 -2.02 1.50 -6.40
N ILE A 116 -2.31 0.20 -6.34
CA ILE A 116 -1.62 -0.83 -7.11
C ILE A 116 -1.72 -0.52 -8.61
N LYS A 117 -2.91 -0.23 -9.13
CA LYS A 117 -3.10 0.12 -10.54
C LYS A 117 -2.30 1.35 -10.95
N VAL A 118 -2.23 2.38 -10.11
CA VAL A 118 -1.43 3.59 -10.40
C VAL A 118 0.06 3.25 -10.50
N ALA A 119 0.61 2.44 -9.59
CA ALA A 119 2.00 1.99 -9.65
C ALA A 119 2.27 1.15 -10.91
N LEU A 120 1.39 0.20 -11.25
CA LEU A 120 1.51 -0.66 -12.42
C LEU A 120 1.48 0.12 -13.75
N ARG A 121 0.74 1.24 -13.80
CA ARG A 121 0.67 2.10 -14.99
C ARG A 121 2.02 2.66 -15.41
N ARG A 122 2.98 2.79 -14.51
CA ARG A 122 4.35 3.23 -14.84
C ARG A 122 5.07 2.27 -15.79
N LEU A 123 4.69 0.98 -15.76
CA LEU A 123 5.28 -0.02 -16.65
C LEU A 123 4.68 0.01 -18.06
N ARG A 124 3.54 0.67 -18.27
CA ARG A 124 2.85 0.66 -19.56
C ARG A 124 3.71 1.27 -20.66
N ARG A 125 3.84 0.53 -21.74
CA ARG A 125 4.38 1.00 -23.01
C ARG A 125 3.26 0.97 -24.03
N PHE A 126 2.83 2.16 -24.46
CA PHE A 126 1.81 2.27 -25.47
C PHE A 126 2.45 2.38 -26.85
N ALA A 127 2.03 1.54 -27.78
CA ALA A 127 2.28 1.68 -29.19
C ALA A 127 0.95 1.78 -29.92
N ARG A 128 0.97 2.42 -31.10
CA ARG A 128 -0.16 2.49 -32.00
C ARG A 128 0.04 1.43 -33.08
N GLU A 129 -0.73 0.36 -33.00
CA GLU A 129 -0.68 -0.75 -33.94
C GLU A 129 -2.09 -1.27 -34.25
N GLY A 130 -2.29 -1.79 -35.44
CA GLY A 130 -3.55 -2.37 -35.87
C GLY A 130 -4.36 -1.49 -36.80
N ALA A 131 -5.64 -1.75 -36.88
CA ALA A 131 -6.57 -0.97 -37.72
C ALA A 131 -6.72 0.47 -37.19
N GLU A 132 -6.89 1.41 -38.12
CA GLU A 132 -7.10 2.84 -37.82
C GLU A 132 -8.54 3.07 -37.36
N ASN A 133 -8.83 2.82 -36.08
CA ASN A 133 -10.17 2.90 -35.52
C ASN A 133 -10.38 4.12 -34.59
N GLU A 134 -9.31 4.84 -34.25
CA GLU A 134 -9.35 6.04 -33.41
C GLU A 134 -9.28 7.32 -34.26
N LEU A 135 -10.16 8.28 -34.03
CA LEU A 135 -10.09 9.57 -34.71
C LEU A 135 -8.81 10.33 -34.30
N ASP A 136 -7.98 10.70 -35.27
CA ASP A 136 -6.89 11.65 -35.07
C ASP A 136 -7.40 13.07 -35.17
N LEU A 137 -7.84 13.63 -34.04
CA LEU A 137 -8.46 14.94 -34.00
C LEU A 137 -7.51 16.04 -34.50
N ASP A 138 -6.25 16.03 -34.06
CA ASP A 138 -5.27 17.06 -34.43
C ASP A 138 -4.96 17.04 -35.92
N HIS A 139 -4.82 15.86 -36.49
CA HIS A 139 -4.57 15.69 -37.91
C HIS A 139 -5.81 16.02 -38.74
N THR A 140 -7.01 15.61 -38.28
CA THR A 140 -8.30 15.95 -38.90
C THR A 140 -8.52 17.46 -38.95
N ILE A 141 -8.27 18.19 -37.86
CA ILE A 141 -8.41 19.65 -37.82
C ILE A 141 -7.42 20.34 -38.81
N ARG A 142 -6.17 19.94 -38.82
CA ARG A 142 -5.17 20.48 -39.71
C ARG A 142 -5.48 20.20 -41.18
N SER A 143 -5.89 18.97 -41.46
CA SER A 143 -6.24 18.54 -42.82
C SER A 143 -7.50 19.26 -43.33
N THR A 144 -8.52 19.40 -42.50
CA THR A 144 -9.75 20.17 -42.80
C THR A 144 -9.41 21.66 -43.04
N ALA A 145 -8.58 22.25 -42.21
CA ALA A 145 -8.15 23.67 -42.42
C ALA A 145 -7.37 23.85 -43.72
N ALA A 146 -6.45 22.93 -44.04
CA ALA A 146 -5.68 22.93 -45.28
C ALA A 146 -6.57 22.68 -46.52
N ASN A 147 -7.67 21.99 -46.38
CA ASN A 147 -8.64 21.65 -47.44
C ASN A 147 -9.80 22.66 -47.52
N ALA A 148 -9.49 23.93 -47.30
CA ALA A 148 -10.45 25.05 -47.39
C ALA A 148 -11.72 24.88 -46.53
N GLY A 149 -11.64 24.13 -45.41
CA GLY A 149 -12.76 23.89 -44.51
C GLY A 149 -13.60 22.67 -44.85
N TYR A 150 -13.32 21.97 -45.95
CA TYR A 150 -13.97 20.65 -46.21
C TYR A 150 -13.44 19.61 -45.26
N LEU A 151 -14.37 18.95 -44.56
CA LEU A 151 -14.05 17.96 -43.54
C LEU A 151 -13.22 16.81 -44.16
N ASP A 152 -12.01 16.61 -43.62
CA ASP A 152 -11.08 15.56 -44.00
C ASP A 152 -10.72 14.73 -42.77
N ILE A 153 -11.49 13.66 -42.51
CA ILE A 153 -11.35 12.81 -41.33
C ILE A 153 -10.08 11.95 -41.46
N LYS A 154 -9.20 12.06 -40.48
CA LYS A 154 -8.01 11.23 -40.36
C LYS A 154 -8.19 10.28 -39.18
N MET A 155 -7.93 9.01 -39.44
CA MET A 155 -7.96 7.95 -38.44
C MET A 155 -6.54 7.53 -38.11
N ARG A 156 -6.37 6.95 -36.94
CA ARG A 156 -5.11 6.38 -36.48
C ARG A 156 -5.35 5.08 -35.71
N PRO A 157 -4.36 4.17 -35.63
CA PRO A 157 -4.49 2.98 -34.79
C PRO A 157 -4.64 3.32 -33.31
N GLU A 158 -5.43 2.53 -32.60
CA GLU A 158 -5.60 2.66 -31.16
C GLU A 158 -4.29 2.42 -30.40
N ARG A 159 -4.16 3.08 -29.25
CA ARG A 159 -3.01 2.87 -28.35
C ARG A 159 -3.23 1.62 -27.51
N HIS A 160 -2.41 0.61 -27.72
CA HIS A 160 -2.41 -0.62 -26.94
C HIS A 160 -1.17 -0.70 -26.02
N ASN A 161 -1.35 -1.30 -24.84
CA ASN A 161 -0.23 -1.60 -23.96
C ASN A 161 0.47 -2.87 -24.41
N HIS A 162 1.72 -2.75 -24.90
CA HIS A 162 2.52 -3.84 -25.44
C HIS A 162 3.40 -4.57 -24.44
N VAL A 163 3.29 -4.22 -23.14
CA VAL A 163 4.07 -4.90 -22.11
C VAL A 163 3.57 -6.34 -21.97
N LYS A 164 4.46 -7.28 -22.20
CA LYS A 164 4.27 -8.71 -21.95
C LYS A 164 4.76 -9.03 -20.55
N LEU A 165 3.89 -9.58 -19.72
CA LEU A 165 4.18 -9.90 -18.32
C LEU A 165 4.04 -11.41 -18.11
N LEU A 166 5.04 -12.02 -17.49
CA LEU A 166 5.02 -13.39 -16.99
C LEU A 166 5.05 -13.33 -15.46
N LEU A 167 3.98 -13.79 -14.83
CA LEU A 167 3.80 -13.73 -13.38
C LEU A 167 3.89 -15.14 -12.81
N LEU A 168 4.82 -15.38 -11.91
CA LEU A 168 4.96 -16.62 -11.15
C LEU A 168 4.56 -16.34 -9.70
N MET A 169 3.53 -17.01 -9.21
CA MET A 169 2.94 -16.76 -7.89
C MET A 169 3.08 -17.96 -7.00
N ASP A 170 3.66 -17.75 -5.84
CA ASP A 170 3.73 -18.72 -4.76
C ASP A 170 2.36 -18.92 -4.12
N VAL A 171 2.02 -20.16 -3.79
CA VAL A 171 0.74 -20.53 -3.19
C VAL A 171 0.92 -21.59 -2.10
N GLY A 172 0.15 -21.43 -1.03
CA GLY A 172 0.14 -22.36 0.10
C GLY A 172 1.19 -22.07 1.18
N GLY A 173 1.17 -22.83 2.25
CA GLY A 173 2.08 -22.66 3.38
C GLY A 173 1.96 -21.28 4.03
N THR A 174 3.09 -20.61 4.23
CA THR A 174 3.15 -19.28 4.84
C THR A 174 2.50 -18.18 3.99
N MET A 175 2.34 -18.42 2.68
CA MET A 175 1.63 -17.51 1.79
C MET A 175 0.14 -17.33 2.13
N ASP A 176 -0.46 -18.24 2.90
CA ASP A 176 -1.88 -18.17 3.30
C ASP A 176 -2.21 -16.88 4.06
N GLU A 177 -1.28 -16.34 4.82
CA GLU A 177 -1.44 -15.06 5.53
C GLU A 177 -1.48 -13.85 4.58
N HIS A 178 -0.99 -14.01 3.35
CA HIS A 178 -0.83 -12.94 2.36
C HIS A 178 -1.81 -13.03 1.19
N ILE A 179 -2.68 -14.05 1.15
CA ILE A 179 -3.59 -14.33 0.02
C ILE A 179 -4.36 -13.08 -0.41
N SER A 180 -4.99 -12.36 0.53
CA SER A 180 -5.81 -11.20 0.21
C SER A 180 -5.03 -10.12 -0.54
N ARG A 181 -3.81 -9.80 -0.09
CA ARG A 181 -2.95 -8.79 -0.72
C ARG A 181 -2.46 -9.22 -2.10
N VAL A 182 -2.14 -10.50 -2.25
CA VAL A 182 -1.66 -11.06 -3.52
C VAL A 182 -2.81 -11.15 -4.53
N GLU A 183 -4.03 -11.49 -4.10
CA GLU A 183 -5.22 -11.45 -4.94
C GLU A 183 -5.55 -10.04 -5.45
N GLU A 184 -5.41 -9.02 -4.59
CA GLU A 184 -5.56 -7.63 -5.01
C GLU A 184 -4.52 -7.23 -6.05
N LEU A 185 -3.25 -7.60 -5.84
CA LEU A 185 -2.18 -7.39 -6.81
C LEU A 185 -2.51 -8.09 -8.13
N PHE A 186 -2.88 -9.37 -8.08
CA PHE A 186 -3.19 -10.15 -9.28
C PHE A 186 -4.37 -9.58 -10.05
N SER A 187 -5.46 -9.20 -9.36
CA SER A 187 -6.63 -8.55 -9.95
C SER A 187 -6.25 -7.23 -10.65
N ALA A 188 -5.41 -6.42 -9.99
CA ALA A 188 -4.92 -5.17 -10.57
C ALA A 188 -4.05 -5.42 -11.81
N VAL A 189 -3.10 -6.36 -11.75
CA VAL A 189 -2.24 -6.75 -12.88
C VAL A 189 -3.07 -7.24 -14.06
N LYS A 190 -4.03 -8.13 -13.82
CA LYS A 190 -4.92 -8.66 -14.86
C LYS A 190 -5.74 -7.57 -15.54
N SER A 191 -6.18 -6.55 -14.81
CA SER A 191 -6.92 -5.42 -15.38
C SER A 191 -6.05 -4.42 -16.16
N GLU A 192 -4.75 -4.32 -15.85
CA GLU A 192 -3.85 -3.32 -16.43
C GLU A 192 -3.03 -3.84 -17.62
N PHE A 193 -2.81 -5.16 -17.73
CA PHE A 193 -1.98 -5.77 -18.76
C PHE A 193 -2.78 -6.76 -19.62
N LYS A 194 -2.90 -6.48 -20.91
CA LYS A 194 -3.57 -7.36 -21.87
C LYS A 194 -2.78 -8.63 -22.15
N HIS A 195 -1.45 -8.55 -22.15
CA HIS A 195 -0.53 -9.66 -22.42
C HIS A 195 0.06 -10.15 -21.10
N LEU A 196 -0.79 -10.74 -20.26
CA LEU A 196 -0.42 -11.36 -18.99
C LEU A 196 -0.50 -12.87 -19.13
N GLU A 197 0.58 -13.55 -18.84
CA GLU A 197 0.62 -14.96 -18.55
C GLU A 197 0.97 -15.19 -17.09
N PHE A 198 0.37 -16.18 -16.46
CA PHE A 198 0.66 -16.48 -15.06
C PHE A 198 0.69 -17.97 -14.80
N PHE A 199 1.47 -18.33 -13.80
CA PHE A 199 1.58 -19.68 -13.28
C PHE A 199 1.74 -19.63 -11.77
N TYR A 200 1.39 -20.74 -11.13
CA TYR A 200 1.59 -20.96 -9.71
C TYR A 200 2.77 -21.92 -9.49
N PHE A 201 3.42 -21.76 -8.35
CA PHE A 201 4.41 -22.69 -7.80
C PHE A 201 4.20 -22.77 -6.28
N HIS A 202 4.90 -23.65 -5.58
CA HIS A 202 4.85 -23.75 -4.12
C HIS A 202 6.24 -23.62 -3.54
N ASN A 203 6.40 -22.69 -2.60
CA ASN A 203 7.64 -22.33 -1.92
C ASN A 203 8.75 -21.90 -2.89
N CYS A 204 9.26 -22.81 -3.70
CA CYS A 204 10.29 -22.54 -4.69
C CYS A 204 9.88 -23.04 -6.08
N VAL A 205 10.43 -22.39 -7.11
CA VAL A 205 10.22 -22.85 -8.49
C VAL A 205 11.09 -24.06 -8.77
N TYR A 206 10.48 -25.09 -9.38
CA TYR A 206 11.15 -26.30 -9.81
C TYR A 206 10.84 -26.64 -11.28
N ASP A 207 10.92 -27.92 -11.63
CA ASP A 207 10.76 -28.45 -12.99
C ASP A 207 9.36 -28.24 -13.58
N PHE A 208 8.31 -28.04 -12.75
CA PHE A 208 6.98 -27.76 -13.25
C PHE A 208 6.27 -26.63 -12.50
N LEU A 209 5.33 -26.02 -13.22
CA LEU A 209 4.43 -24.98 -12.78
C LEU A 209 2.98 -25.40 -13.09
N TRP A 210 1.98 -24.70 -12.56
CA TRP A 210 0.58 -24.98 -12.88
C TRP A 210 -0.26 -23.71 -12.96
N LYS A 211 -1.48 -23.82 -13.50
CA LYS A 211 -2.45 -22.72 -13.59
C LYS A 211 -3.69 -22.93 -12.71
N ASN A 212 -3.86 -24.14 -12.19
CA ASN A 212 -5.03 -24.49 -11.38
C ASN A 212 -4.59 -25.24 -10.12
N ASN A 213 -4.78 -24.61 -8.96
CA ASN A 213 -4.35 -25.17 -7.67
C ASN A 213 -5.03 -26.48 -7.32
N ARG A 214 -6.29 -26.69 -7.77
CA ARG A 214 -7.01 -27.96 -7.54
C ARG A 214 -6.53 -29.11 -8.42
N ARG A 215 -5.91 -28.81 -9.54
CA ARG A 215 -5.42 -29.78 -10.54
C ARG A 215 -3.92 -29.74 -10.73
N ARG A 216 -3.17 -29.22 -9.76
CA ARG A 216 -1.74 -28.98 -9.85
C ARG A 216 -0.90 -30.20 -10.29
N PHE A 217 -1.31 -31.41 -9.94
CA PHE A 217 -0.64 -32.63 -10.32
C PHE A 217 -1.12 -33.22 -11.66
N ALA A 218 -2.33 -32.89 -12.10
CA ALA A 218 -2.90 -33.36 -13.35
C ALA A 218 -2.60 -32.42 -14.54
N GLU A 219 -2.51 -31.12 -14.29
CA GLU A 219 -2.29 -30.08 -15.30
C GLU A 219 -0.96 -29.37 -15.02
N LYS A 220 0.15 -30.05 -15.27
CA LYS A 220 1.50 -29.51 -15.10
C LYS A 220 2.00 -28.88 -16.40
N PHE A 221 2.75 -27.79 -16.25
CA PHE A 221 3.51 -27.15 -17.32
C PHE A 221 4.99 -27.29 -17.00
N ASP A 222 5.75 -27.92 -17.86
CA ASP A 222 7.20 -27.99 -17.72
C ASP A 222 7.80 -26.57 -17.71
N THR A 223 8.62 -26.28 -16.72
CA THR A 223 9.25 -24.95 -16.58
C THR A 223 10.14 -24.63 -17.78
N TRP A 224 10.79 -25.66 -18.39
CA TRP A 224 11.52 -25.47 -19.64
C TRP A 224 10.63 -25.07 -20.81
N ASP A 225 9.41 -25.63 -20.89
CA ASP A 225 8.47 -25.26 -21.94
C ASP A 225 7.97 -23.84 -21.75
N VAL A 226 7.79 -23.39 -20.52
CA VAL A 226 7.47 -21.98 -20.21
C VAL A 226 8.61 -21.07 -20.67
N ILE A 227 9.86 -21.41 -20.37
CA ILE A 227 11.05 -20.64 -20.80
C ILE A 227 11.14 -20.57 -22.33
N ARG A 228 10.87 -21.66 -23.02
CA ARG A 228 10.94 -21.73 -24.50
C ARG A 228 9.76 -21.01 -25.18
N LYS A 229 8.57 -21.08 -24.59
CA LYS A 229 7.34 -20.51 -25.15
C LYS A 229 7.31 -18.98 -25.05
N PHE A 230 7.75 -18.43 -23.93
CA PHE A 230 7.74 -17.00 -23.68
C PHE A 230 9.13 -16.43 -23.92
N ASN A 231 9.24 -15.48 -24.83
CA ASN A 231 10.53 -14.90 -25.21
C ASN A 231 11.05 -13.90 -24.17
N LYS A 232 12.30 -13.48 -24.31
CA LYS A 232 13.02 -12.53 -23.44
C LYS A 232 12.38 -11.13 -23.33
N ASP A 233 11.38 -10.81 -24.18
CA ASP A 233 10.67 -9.54 -24.10
C ASP A 233 9.67 -9.51 -22.95
N HIS A 234 9.29 -10.69 -22.44
CA HIS A 234 8.45 -10.77 -21.25
C HIS A 234 9.23 -10.28 -20.03
N LYS A 235 8.53 -9.53 -19.20
CA LYS A 235 9.03 -9.13 -17.89
C LYS A 235 8.57 -10.17 -16.88
N LEU A 236 9.52 -10.81 -16.22
CA LEU A 236 9.26 -11.86 -15.25
C LEU A 236 9.08 -11.24 -13.87
N VAL A 237 7.97 -11.55 -13.21
CA VAL A 237 7.71 -11.14 -11.84
C VAL A 237 7.38 -12.36 -11.00
N PHE A 238 8.18 -12.62 -9.99
CA PHE A 238 7.87 -13.57 -8.94
C PHE A 238 7.07 -12.86 -7.85
N VAL A 239 6.08 -13.52 -7.28
CA VAL A 239 5.33 -13.06 -6.12
C VAL A 239 5.33 -14.17 -5.09
N GLY A 240 5.95 -13.96 -3.96
CA GLY A 240 6.07 -14.96 -2.90
C GLY A 240 6.81 -14.39 -1.70
N ASP A 241 6.55 -14.95 -0.52
CA ASP A 241 7.15 -14.52 0.74
C ASP A 241 8.61 -14.96 0.89
N ALA A 242 9.06 -15.91 0.04
CA ALA A 242 10.38 -16.52 0.09
C ALA A 242 10.70 -17.16 1.46
N THR A 243 9.64 -17.59 2.18
CA THR A 243 9.76 -18.22 3.50
C THR A 243 9.65 -19.73 3.37
N MET A 244 10.78 -20.38 3.28
CA MET A 244 10.90 -21.82 3.11
C MET A 244 12.17 -22.34 3.77
N SER A 245 12.35 -23.66 3.79
CA SER A 245 13.62 -24.25 4.23
C SER A 245 14.74 -23.90 3.24
N PRO A 246 15.94 -23.53 3.70
CA PRO A 246 17.10 -23.39 2.82
C PRO A 246 17.40 -24.64 1.99
N TYR A 247 17.01 -25.83 2.48
CA TYR A 247 17.15 -27.08 1.72
C TYR A 247 16.33 -27.10 0.44
N GLU A 248 15.14 -26.52 0.44
CA GLU A 248 14.28 -26.40 -0.75
C GLU A 248 14.95 -25.58 -1.84
N ILE A 249 15.74 -24.59 -1.46
CA ILE A 249 16.43 -23.72 -2.41
C ILE A 249 17.73 -24.37 -2.92
N LEU A 250 18.50 -25.00 -2.01
CA LEU A 250 19.91 -25.34 -2.27
C LEU A 250 20.16 -26.83 -2.57
N GLN A 251 19.21 -27.72 -2.26
CA GLN A 251 19.44 -29.15 -2.36
C GLN A 251 18.46 -29.85 -3.32
N PRO A 252 18.94 -30.83 -4.12
CA PRO A 252 18.03 -31.78 -4.77
C PRO A 252 17.19 -32.52 -3.73
N GLY A 253 15.95 -32.85 -4.06
CA GLY A 253 15.02 -33.51 -3.13
C GLY A 253 14.56 -32.62 -1.97
N GLY A 254 14.84 -31.32 -2.01
CA GLY A 254 14.46 -30.39 -0.95
C GLY A 254 12.98 -30.01 -0.93
N SER A 255 12.25 -30.19 -2.01
CA SER A 255 10.83 -29.86 -2.10
C SER A 255 10.02 -30.67 -1.10
N VAL A 256 9.07 -30.01 -0.44
CA VAL A 256 8.15 -30.67 0.52
C VAL A 256 7.04 -31.46 -0.15
N GLU A 257 6.79 -31.26 -1.43
CA GLU A 257 5.69 -31.89 -2.16
C GLU A 257 6.09 -33.13 -2.96
N TYR A 258 7.31 -33.18 -3.46
CA TYR A 258 7.83 -34.27 -4.28
C TYR A 258 9.35 -34.26 -4.31
N ASN A 259 9.95 -35.36 -4.78
CA ASN A 259 11.39 -35.44 -4.91
C ASN A 259 11.85 -34.74 -6.20
N ASN A 260 12.29 -33.48 -6.09
CA ASN A 260 12.84 -32.71 -7.19
C ASN A 260 14.29 -33.15 -7.53
N GLU A 261 14.60 -33.33 -8.80
CA GLU A 261 15.91 -33.73 -9.23
C GLU A 261 16.97 -32.64 -9.09
N GLU A 262 16.58 -31.38 -9.27
CA GLU A 262 17.45 -30.21 -9.22
C GLU A 262 17.00 -29.24 -8.17
N PRO A 263 17.92 -28.53 -7.48
CA PRO A 263 17.55 -27.53 -6.46
C PRO A 263 16.81 -26.34 -7.06
N GLY A 264 15.98 -25.70 -6.26
CA GLY A 264 15.21 -24.51 -6.70
C GLY A 264 16.11 -23.36 -7.17
N ALA A 265 17.30 -23.21 -6.61
CA ALA A 265 18.27 -22.20 -7.02
C ALA A 265 18.62 -22.28 -8.52
N GLU A 266 18.80 -23.50 -9.06
CA GLU A 266 19.07 -23.71 -10.48
C GLU A 266 17.93 -23.21 -11.37
N TRP A 267 16.68 -23.47 -10.97
CA TRP A 267 15.51 -23.04 -11.71
C TRP A 267 15.32 -21.53 -11.67
N ILE A 268 15.54 -20.91 -10.51
CA ILE A 268 15.50 -19.44 -10.39
C ILE A 268 16.60 -18.82 -11.26
N GLN A 269 17.82 -19.37 -11.27
CA GLN A 269 18.91 -18.86 -12.10
C GLN A 269 18.59 -19.00 -13.60
N ARG A 270 18.04 -20.12 -14.05
CA ARG A 270 17.62 -20.33 -15.44
C ARG A 270 16.56 -19.29 -15.87
N LEU A 271 15.57 -19.07 -15.02
CA LEU A 271 14.52 -18.08 -15.26
C LEU A 271 15.09 -16.67 -15.32
N THR A 272 15.92 -16.29 -14.37
CA THR A 272 16.53 -14.95 -14.34
C THR A 272 17.53 -14.72 -15.48
N HIS A 273 18.14 -15.78 -15.97
CA HIS A 273 18.99 -15.72 -17.16
C HIS A 273 18.18 -15.60 -18.47
N ALA A 274 17.07 -16.33 -18.58
CA ALA A 274 16.18 -16.28 -19.73
C ALA A 274 15.44 -14.93 -19.86
N TYR A 275 15.11 -14.34 -18.74
CA TYR A 275 14.38 -13.06 -18.68
C TYR A 275 15.22 -11.97 -18.02
N PRO A 276 15.93 -11.13 -18.79
CA PRO A 276 16.81 -10.09 -18.22
C PRO A 276 16.08 -9.05 -17.36
N ARG A 277 14.78 -8.86 -17.63
CA ARG A 277 13.90 -7.95 -16.87
C ARG A 277 13.04 -8.76 -15.91
N PHE A 278 13.56 -9.01 -14.72
CA PHE A 278 12.87 -9.76 -13.69
C PHE A 278 12.89 -9.02 -12.36
N ALA A 279 11.92 -9.34 -11.49
CA ALA A 279 11.82 -8.87 -10.12
C ALA A 279 11.12 -9.90 -9.24
N TRP A 280 11.34 -9.80 -7.93
CA TRP A 280 10.61 -10.53 -6.91
C TRP A 280 9.80 -9.54 -6.06
N ILE A 281 8.50 -9.75 -5.92
CA ILE A 281 7.63 -9.00 -5.02
C ILE A 281 7.36 -9.87 -3.80
N ASN A 282 7.77 -9.38 -2.63
CA ASN A 282 7.64 -10.10 -1.37
C ASN A 282 6.56 -9.43 -0.50
N PRO A 283 5.50 -10.14 -0.09
CA PRO A 283 4.46 -9.60 0.77
C PRO A 283 4.85 -9.48 2.25
N GLU A 284 5.96 -10.13 2.67
CA GLU A 284 6.47 -10.03 4.04
C GLU A 284 7.02 -8.63 4.34
N PRO A 285 6.82 -8.12 5.57
CA PRO A 285 7.40 -6.85 5.98
C PRO A 285 8.93 -6.87 5.89
N VAL A 286 9.53 -5.79 5.37
CA VAL A 286 10.99 -5.69 5.16
C VAL A 286 11.79 -5.92 6.45
N GLY A 287 11.23 -5.51 7.60
CA GLY A 287 11.87 -5.71 8.91
C GLY A 287 12.11 -7.18 9.28
N VAL A 288 11.37 -8.11 8.68
CA VAL A 288 11.50 -9.56 8.92
C VAL A 288 12.56 -10.21 8.03
N TRP A 289 12.86 -9.61 6.87
CA TRP A 289 13.72 -10.23 5.84
C TRP A 289 15.11 -10.61 6.37
N GLN A 290 15.70 -9.77 7.18
CA GLN A 290 17.04 -10.02 7.75
C GLN A 290 17.11 -11.22 8.70
N TYR A 291 15.97 -11.65 9.25
CA TYR A 291 15.89 -12.78 10.18
C TYR A 291 15.56 -14.10 9.50
N ARG A 292 15.27 -14.08 8.20
CA ARG A 292 14.91 -15.26 7.39
C ARG A 292 16.03 -15.59 6.42
N GLN A 293 16.73 -16.68 6.68
CA GLN A 293 17.86 -17.12 5.83
C GLN A 293 17.43 -17.38 4.38
N SER A 294 16.25 -17.99 4.18
CA SER A 294 15.70 -18.25 2.85
C SER A 294 15.50 -16.98 2.03
N ILE A 295 14.96 -15.92 2.65
CA ILE A 295 14.78 -14.62 1.99
C ILE A 295 16.16 -14.05 1.55
N SER A 296 17.18 -14.14 2.40
CA SER A 296 18.52 -13.67 2.07
C SER A 296 19.13 -14.43 0.89
N ILE A 297 18.91 -15.75 0.83
CA ILE A 297 19.38 -16.60 -0.29
C ILE A 297 18.65 -16.20 -1.58
N ILE A 298 17.31 -16.10 -1.56
CA ILE A 298 16.53 -15.68 -2.73
C ILE A 298 16.93 -14.27 -3.18
N GLN A 299 17.14 -13.31 -2.26
CA GLN A 299 17.63 -11.98 -2.62
C GLN A 299 18.95 -12.01 -3.41
N GLN A 300 19.87 -12.86 -3.01
CA GLN A 300 21.13 -13.04 -3.76
C GLN A 300 20.88 -13.63 -5.14
N LEU A 301 20.04 -14.69 -5.25
CA LEU A 301 19.70 -15.34 -6.51
C LEU A 301 19.01 -14.38 -7.50
N VAL A 302 18.17 -13.48 -6.99
CA VAL A 302 17.52 -12.47 -7.83
C VAL A 302 18.32 -11.15 -7.93
N SER A 303 19.62 -11.17 -7.64
CA SER A 303 20.52 -10.01 -7.74
C SER A 303 19.99 -8.77 -6.98
N HIS A 304 19.45 -8.98 -5.81
CA HIS A 304 18.81 -7.95 -4.94
C HIS A 304 17.65 -7.21 -5.61
N ARG A 305 17.00 -7.82 -6.61
CA ARG A 305 15.80 -7.28 -7.25
C ARG A 305 14.51 -7.75 -6.55
N MET A 306 14.54 -7.77 -5.21
CA MET A 306 13.38 -8.07 -4.36
C MET A 306 12.80 -6.78 -3.80
N PHE A 307 11.49 -6.62 -3.93
CA PHE A 307 10.75 -5.42 -3.53
C PHE A 307 9.61 -5.80 -2.61
N PRO A 308 9.32 -5.01 -1.56
CA PRO A 308 8.18 -5.27 -0.71
C PRO A 308 6.87 -5.01 -1.46
N LEU A 309 5.82 -5.74 -1.07
CA LEU A 309 4.47 -5.50 -1.58
C LEU A 309 3.86 -4.27 -0.90
N THR A 310 4.42 -3.10 -1.18
CA THR A 310 3.98 -1.76 -0.77
C THR A 310 3.87 -0.86 -2.00
N LEU A 311 3.23 0.30 -1.88
CA LEU A 311 3.11 1.24 -3.00
C LEU A 311 4.49 1.63 -3.55
N LYS A 312 5.40 2.03 -2.66
CA LYS A 312 6.78 2.41 -3.01
C LYS A 312 7.56 1.23 -3.60
N GLY A 313 7.46 0.04 -2.98
CA GLY A 313 8.12 -1.15 -3.50
C GLY A 313 7.65 -1.53 -4.90
N LEU A 314 6.33 -1.44 -5.16
CA LEU A 314 5.79 -1.64 -6.52
C LEU A 314 6.26 -0.57 -7.50
N GLU A 315 6.32 0.70 -7.11
CA GLU A 315 6.84 1.76 -7.96
C GLU A 315 8.31 1.55 -8.32
N ASP A 316 9.13 1.17 -7.35
CA ASP A 316 10.56 0.88 -7.57
C ASP A 316 10.75 -0.36 -8.44
N CYS A 317 9.95 -1.41 -8.21
CA CYS A 317 9.90 -2.60 -9.06
C CYS A 317 9.55 -2.24 -10.52
N MET A 318 8.48 -1.46 -10.73
CA MET A 318 8.06 -1.06 -12.08
C MET A 318 9.10 -0.18 -12.77
N ARG A 319 9.76 0.71 -12.03
CA ARG A 319 10.86 1.54 -12.54
C ARG A 319 12.05 0.69 -12.98
N MET A 320 12.40 -0.32 -12.21
CA MET A 320 13.48 -1.25 -12.56
C MET A 320 13.13 -2.08 -13.80
N LEU A 321 11.92 -2.64 -13.87
CA LEU A 321 11.45 -3.42 -15.02
C LEU A 321 11.26 -2.60 -16.30
N SER A 322 11.19 -1.26 -16.22
CA SER A 322 11.03 -0.39 -17.39
C SER A 322 12.34 -0.07 -18.11
N LYS A 323 13.47 -0.28 -17.45
CA LYS A 323 14.81 -0.12 -18.01
C LYS A 323 15.19 -1.33 -18.87
#